data_83c78aee1b613d098db3b22ab26ee0e2
#
_entry.id   83c78aee1b613d098db3b22ab26ee0e2
#
_cell.length_a   1.000
_cell.length_b   1.000
_cell.length_c   1.000
_cell.angle_alpha   90.00
_cell.angle_beta   90.00
_cell.angle_gamma   90.00
#
_symmetry.space_group_name_H-M   'P 1'
#
loop_
_entity.id
_entity.type
_entity.pdbx_description
1 polymer ?
#
loop_
_entity_poly.entity_id
_entity_poly.type
_entity_poly.pdbx_seq_one_letter_code
_entity_poly.pdbx_strand_id
1 'polypeptide(L)'
;MKKIVLGLLVVWMAALTADLSAKSGPGPKKSGKCAVKNVIYMIGDGMGLSQVSMMMLENGYRPTAFDRSGNIALIKTYSANNRVTDSAAAGTALASGNKTDNGMLGMGPDGQVFKSIMERAKEEGYQTGLVVTVYLQHATPGAFFAHVPSRGDLDVISEQFVESGVDVALGGGKKFLQEGQKDGKPLIDALK
;
A
#
# COMPACT_ATOMS: atom_id res chain seq x y z
N MET A 1 15.93 -58.15 -24.77
CA MET A 1 16.22 -57.60 -23.43
C MET A 1 16.06 -56.07 -23.32
N LYS A 2 16.03 -55.29 -24.40
CA LYS A 2 15.85 -53.79 -24.35
C LYS A 2 14.43 -53.30 -24.09
N LYS A 3 13.40 -54.12 -24.29
CA LYS A 3 11.98 -53.73 -24.12
C LYS A 3 11.44 -53.88 -22.68
N ILE A 4 12.07 -54.69 -21.85
CA ILE A 4 11.65 -54.93 -20.47
C ILE A 4 12.16 -53.83 -19.51
N VAL A 5 13.33 -53.23 -19.83
CA VAL A 5 13.89 -52.15 -19.00
C VAL A 5 13.11 -50.84 -19.15
N LEU A 6 12.54 -50.60 -20.35
CA LEU A 6 11.76 -49.37 -20.61
C LEU A 6 10.38 -49.40 -19.89
N GLY A 7 9.78 -50.60 -19.77
CA GLY A 7 8.51 -50.78 -19.05
C GLY A 7 8.62 -50.56 -17.54
N LEU A 8 9.73 -50.97 -16.94
CA LEU A 8 9.98 -50.78 -15.50
C LEU A 8 10.29 -49.34 -15.13
N LEU A 9 10.91 -48.56 -16.04
CA LEU A 9 11.19 -47.16 -15.81
C LEU A 9 9.92 -46.29 -15.87
N VAL A 10 8.97 -46.64 -16.75
CA VAL A 10 7.67 -45.93 -16.86
C VAL A 10 6.77 -46.19 -15.67
N VAL A 11 6.78 -47.42 -15.15
CA VAL A 11 6.01 -47.81 -13.95
C VAL A 11 6.59 -47.13 -12.69
N TRP A 12 7.92 -46.95 -12.62
CA TRP A 12 8.55 -46.26 -11.49
C TRP A 12 8.30 -44.75 -11.50
N MET A 13 8.26 -44.11 -12.68
CA MET A 13 7.88 -42.71 -12.79
C MET A 13 6.40 -42.44 -12.48
N ALA A 14 5.51 -43.40 -12.78
CA ALA A 14 4.09 -43.26 -12.44
C ALA A 14 3.80 -43.44 -10.93
N ALA A 15 4.65 -44.21 -10.22
CA ALA A 15 4.53 -44.38 -8.78
C ALA A 15 5.04 -43.18 -7.96
N LEU A 16 5.93 -42.31 -8.55
CA LEU A 16 6.44 -41.09 -7.88
C LEU A 16 5.51 -39.88 -8.01
N THR A 17 4.47 -39.93 -8.82
CA THR A 17 3.53 -38.79 -9.01
C THR A 17 2.25 -38.90 -8.18
N ALA A 18 2.08 -39.98 -7.40
CA ALA A 18 0.81 -40.26 -6.68
C ALA A 18 0.76 -39.69 -5.26
N ASP A 19 1.81 -39.11 -4.72
CA ASP A 19 1.84 -38.71 -3.29
C ASP A 19 2.18 -37.20 -3.06
N LEU A 20 1.91 -36.32 -4.03
CA LEU A 20 1.91 -34.87 -3.79
C LEU A 20 0.48 -34.31 -3.69
N SER A 21 -0.42 -35.07 -3.10
CA SER A 21 -1.63 -34.49 -2.53
C SER A 21 -1.25 -33.91 -1.18
N ALA A 22 -0.84 -32.64 -1.17
CA ALA A 22 -0.69 -31.88 0.05
C ALA A 22 -2.01 -31.99 0.80
N LYS A 23 -2.04 -32.77 1.88
CA LYS A 23 -3.11 -32.71 2.85
C LYS A 23 -3.19 -31.23 3.27
N SER A 24 -4.20 -30.52 2.77
CA SER A 24 -4.56 -29.24 3.33
C SER A 24 -4.74 -29.48 4.83
N GLY A 25 -3.83 -28.94 5.63
CA GLY A 25 -4.00 -28.93 7.07
C GLY A 25 -5.36 -28.31 7.41
N PRO A 26 -5.92 -28.58 8.58
CA PRO A 26 -7.21 -28.02 8.96
C PRO A 26 -7.13 -26.52 8.73
N GLY A 27 -7.98 -26.02 7.83
CA GLY A 27 -8.07 -24.59 7.54
C GLY A 27 -8.21 -23.81 8.85
N PRO A 28 -7.77 -22.56 8.91
CA PRO A 28 -7.80 -21.79 10.14
C PRO A 28 -9.21 -21.92 10.73
N LYS A 29 -9.29 -22.44 11.96
CA LYS A 29 -10.55 -22.48 12.71
C LYS A 29 -11.14 -21.09 12.63
N LYS A 30 -12.38 -20.95 12.16
CA LYS A 30 -13.13 -19.70 12.19
C LYS A 30 -13.18 -19.27 13.67
N SER A 31 -12.19 -18.53 14.10
CA SER A 31 -12.19 -17.78 15.35
C SER A 31 -13.43 -16.91 15.29
N GLY A 32 -14.23 -16.92 16.36
CA GLY A 32 -15.40 -16.07 16.44
C GLY A 32 -15.01 -14.66 16.04
N LYS A 33 -15.75 -14.05 15.10
CA LYS A 33 -15.43 -12.79 14.44
C LYS A 33 -15.13 -11.74 15.51
N CYS A 34 -13.85 -11.53 15.82
CA CYS A 34 -13.40 -10.28 16.40
C CYS A 34 -13.53 -9.26 15.25
N ALA A 35 -14.60 -8.49 15.26
CA ALA A 35 -14.79 -7.46 14.25
C ALA A 35 -13.65 -6.45 14.42
N VAL A 36 -12.79 -6.31 13.42
CA VAL A 36 -11.77 -5.26 13.38
C VAL A 36 -12.51 -3.92 13.37
N LYS A 37 -12.31 -3.11 14.42
CA LYS A 37 -12.98 -1.82 14.56
C LYS A 37 -12.13 -0.67 14.02
N ASN A 38 -10.82 -0.77 14.15
CA ASN A 38 -9.88 0.27 13.75
C ASN A 38 -8.69 -0.35 13.03
N VAL A 39 -8.20 0.32 12.00
CA VAL A 39 -6.98 -0.04 11.27
C VAL A 39 -6.05 1.17 11.30
N ILE A 40 -4.83 0.98 11.77
CA ILE A 40 -3.76 1.99 11.69
C ILE A 40 -2.75 1.47 10.67
N TYR A 41 -2.57 2.20 9.58
CA TYR A 41 -1.63 1.87 8.52
C TYR A 41 -0.42 2.82 8.61
N MET A 42 0.70 2.29 9.06
CA MET A 42 1.94 3.08 9.27
C MET A 42 2.90 2.84 8.12
N ILE A 43 3.37 3.91 7.49
CA ILE A 43 4.31 3.88 6.37
C ILE A 43 5.57 4.62 6.76
N GLY A 44 6.70 3.91 6.75
CA GLY A 44 8.02 4.53 6.81
C GLY A 44 8.51 4.78 5.37
N ASP A 45 8.40 6.04 4.91
CA ASP A 45 8.80 6.39 3.56
C ASP A 45 10.32 6.27 3.38
N GLY A 46 10.72 5.47 2.37
CA GLY A 46 12.11 5.11 2.13
C GLY A 46 12.73 4.17 3.18
N MET A 47 11.95 3.68 4.14
CA MET A 47 12.42 2.79 5.19
C MET A 47 12.49 1.34 4.70
N GLY A 48 13.67 0.92 4.27
CA GLY A 48 13.96 -0.47 3.89
C GLY A 48 14.62 -1.27 5.02
N LEU A 49 15.05 -2.49 4.70
CA LEU A 49 15.72 -3.37 5.67
C LEU A 49 16.98 -2.75 6.26
N SER A 50 17.72 -1.96 5.49
CA SER A 50 18.94 -1.29 5.97
C SER A 50 18.64 -0.29 7.07
N GLN A 51 17.57 0.50 6.95
CA GLN A 51 17.15 1.47 7.97
C GLN A 51 16.69 0.77 9.24
N VAL A 52 15.95 -0.33 9.10
CA VAL A 52 15.54 -1.15 10.26
C VAL A 52 16.76 -1.76 10.95
N SER A 53 17.72 -2.29 10.18
CA SER A 53 18.95 -2.84 10.71
C SER A 53 19.81 -1.79 11.44
N MET A 54 19.93 -0.58 10.88
CA MET A 54 20.63 0.54 11.54
C MET A 54 19.96 0.92 12.86
N MET A 55 18.63 1.01 12.88
CA MET A 55 17.88 1.29 14.10
C MET A 55 18.14 0.22 15.18
N MET A 56 18.18 -1.06 14.80
CA MET A 56 18.46 -2.15 15.74
C MET A 56 19.89 -2.07 16.30
N LEU A 57 20.87 -1.75 15.45
CA LEU A 57 22.27 -1.54 15.86
C LEU A 57 22.39 -0.38 16.86
N GLU A 58 21.84 0.79 16.52
CA GLU A 58 21.87 1.98 17.37
C GLU A 58 21.16 1.75 18.71
N ASN A 59 20.10 0.95 18.71
CA ASN A 59 19.37 0.57 19.92
C ASN A 59 20.09 -0.52 20.75
N GLY A 60 21.27 -1.00 20.33
CA GLY A 60 22.01 -2.07 20.97
C GLY A 60 21.25 -3.39 21.00
N TYR A 61 20.49 -3.68 19.94
CA TYR A 61 19.64 -4.87 19.80
C TYR A 61 18.62 -5.07 20.93
N ARG A 62 18.20 -4.00 21.59
CA ARG A 62 17.11 -4.08 22.56
C ARG A 62 15.78 -4.34 21.84
N PRO A 63 14.82 -5.03 22.47
CA PRO A 63 13.54 -5.30 21.86
C PRO A 63 12.83 -4.04 21.39
N THR A 64 12.32 -4.07 20.17
CA THR A 64 11.61 -2.97 19.51
C THR A 64 10.14 -3.33 19.27
N ALA A 65 9.38 -2.41 18.68
CA ALA A 65 8.02 -2.71 18.26
C ALA A 65 7.97 -3.78 17.16
N PHE A 66 9.01 -3.87 16.31
CA PHE A 66 9.09 -4.89 15.25
C PHE A 66 9.20 -6.31 15.82
N ASP A 67 9.90 -6.49 16.91
CA ASP A 67 10.07 -7.80 17.55
C ASP A 67 8.76 -8.34 18.16
N ARG A 68 7.78 -7.47 18.39
CA ARG A 68 6.45 -7.84 18.87
C ARG A 68 5.47 -8.21 17.75
N SER A 69 5.88 -8.06 16.49
CA SER A 69 5.02 -8.43 15.37
C SER A 69 4.89 -9.94 15.24
N GLY A 70 3.67 -10.44 15.20
CA GLY A 70 3.38 -11.85 14.94
C GLY A 70 3.47 -12.23 13.47
N ASN A 71 3.55 -11.26 12.55
CA ASN A 71 3.58 -11.48 11.11
C ASN A 71 4.61 -10.56 10.46
N ILE A 72 5.48 -11.12 9.64
CA ILE A 72 6.50 -10.38 8.88
C ILE A 72 6.45 -10.86 7.44
N ALA A 73 6.55 -9.93 6.49
CA ALA A 73 6.65 -10.23 5.07
C ALA A 73 7.63 -9.29 4.38
N LEU A 74 8.18 -9.76 3.27
CA LEU A 74 8.98 -8.97 2.34
C LEU A 74 8.15 -8.67 1.10
N ILE A 75 8.22 -7.45 0.61
CA ILE A 75 7.54 -7.00 -0.60
C ILE A 75 8.54 -6.54 -1.65
N LYS A 76 8.17 -6.68 -2.92
CA LYS A 76 8.91 -6.12 -4.05
C LYS A 76 8.38 -4.72 -4.33
N THR A 77 9.27 -3.73 -4.29
CA THR A 77 8.89 -2.31 -4.33
C THR A 77 9.03 -1.64 -5.72
N TYR A 78 9.47 -2.35 -6.77
CA TYR A 78 9.60 -1.77 -8.11
C TYR A 78 8.25 -1.23 -8.64
N SER A 79 8.28 -0.10 -9.34
CA SER A 79 7.11 0.50 -10.00
C SER A 79 6.82 -0.15 -11.36
N ALA A 80 5.77 0.29 -12.07
CA ALA A 80 5.44 -0.28 -13.37
C ALA A 80 6.52 0.02 -14.42
N ASN A 81 7.12 1.21 -14.39
CA ASN A 81 8.11 1.67 -15.36
C ASN A 81 9.55 1.69 -14.85
N ASN A 82 9.83 1.39 -13.58
CA ASN A 82 11.17 1.52 -13.02
C ASN A 82 11.50 0.46 -11.96
N ARG A 83 12.77 0.01 -11.93
CA ARG A 83 13.28 -0.90 -10.89
C ARG A 83 13.33 -0.23 -9.51
N VAL A 84 13.50 1.09 -9.48
CA VAL A 84 13.48 1.91 -8.26
C VAL A 84 12.20 2.72 -8.27
N THR A 85 11.32 2.44 -7.31
CA THR A 85 10.06 3.16 -7.14
C THR A 85 10.31 4.56 -6.56
N ASP A 86 9.36 5.46 -6.79
CA ASP A 86 9.23 6.68 -6.00
C ASP A 86 8.07 6.56 -5.00
N SER A 87 7.87 7.56 -4.15
CA SER A 87 6.79 7.58 -3.15
C SER A 87 5.39 7.59 -3.79
N ALA A 88 5.24 8.13 -5.00
CA ALA A 88 3.95 8.19 -5.69
C ALA A 88 3.48 6.79 -6.13
N ALA A 89 4.33 6.09 -6.89
CA ALA A 89 4.01 4.74 -7.34
C ALA A 89 3.93 3.73 -6.18
N ALA A 90 4.83 3.85 -5.19
CA ALA A 90 4.80 2.99 -4.01
C ALA A 90 3.56 3.27 -3.15
N GLY A 91 3.22 4.53 -2.92
CA GLY A 91 2.00 4.94 -2.19
C GLY A 91 0.74 4.44 -2.89
N THR A 92 0.65 4.57 -4.22
CA THR A 92 -0.46 4.03 -5.02
C THR A 92 -0.58 2.52 -4.87
N ALA A 93 0.54 1.79 -4.92
CA ALA A 93 0.53 0.34 -4.75
C ALA A 93 0.09 -0.07 -3.33
N LEU A 94 0.51 0.66 -2.30
CA LEU A 94 0.08 0.43 -0.91
C LEU A 94 -1.40 0.78 -0.70
N ALA A 95 -1.88 1.85 -1.33
CA ALA A 95 -3.26 2.31 -1.19
C ALA A 95 -4.28 1.48 -1.98
N SER A 96 -3.90 0.96 -3.15
CA SER A 96 -4.85 0.34 -4.09
C SER A 96 -4.57 -1.12 -4.44
N GLY A 97 -3.35 -1.60 -4.14
CA GLY A 97 -2.88 -2.92 -4.58
C GLY A 97 -2.42 -2.96 -6.05
N ASN A 98 -2.40 -1.82 -6.75
CA ASN A 98 -2.04 -1.74 -8.16
C ASN A 98 -0.71 -1.01 -8.36
N LYS A 99 0.10 -1.49 -9.30
CA LYS A 99 1.33 -0.78 -9.70
C LYS A 99 1.02 0.31 -10.71
N THR A 100 1.76 1.41 -10.58
CA THR A 100 1.72 2.51 -11.55
C THR A 100 3.14 2.99 -11.88
N ASP A 101 3.26 3.95 -12.78
CA ASP A 101 4.51 4.60 -13.12
C ASP A 101 4.97 5.56 -12.03
N ASN A 102 6.28 5.74 -11.91
CA ASN A 102 6.82 6.75 -11.00
C ASN A 102 6.20 8.12 -11.28
N GLY A 103 5.86 8.83 -10.23
CA GLY A 103 5.23 10.15 -10.29
C GLY A 103 3.71 10.14 -10.31
N MET A 104 3.04 9.03 -10.64
CA MET A 104 1.58 8.95 -10.72
C MET A 104 0.94 8.63 -9.37
N LEU A 105 -0.22 9.20 -9.10
CA LEU A 105 -1.00 8.96 -7.87
C LEU A 105 -2.37 8.39 -8.21
N GLY A 106 -2.73 7.29 -7.57
CA GLY A 106 -4.08 6.70 -7.58
C GLY A 106 -4.61 6.30 -8.96
N MET A 107 -3.76 6.21 -9.97
CA MET A 107 -4.17 5.85 -11.33
C MET A 107 -3.09 5.08 -12.07
N GLY A 108 -3.49 4.34 -13.09
CA GLY A 108 -2.61 3.61 -13.98
C GLY A 108 -2.07 4.47 -15.14
N PRO A 109 -1.02 4.00 -15.85
CA PRO A 109 -0.46 4.69 -17.02
C PRO A 109 -1.47 4.86 -18.16
N ASP A 110 -2.49 4.03 -18.20
CA ASP A 110 -3.61 4.05 -19.16
C ASP A 110 -4.74 5.02 -18.77
N GLY A 111 -4.57 5.77 -17.67
CA GLY A 111 -5.57 6.69 -17.15
C GLY A 111 -6.65 6.02 -16.28
N GLN A 112 -6.56 4.71 -16.04
CA GLN A 112 -7.50 4.03 -15.14
C GLN A 112 -7.31 4.52 -13.71
N VAL A 113 -8.39 4.98 -13.08
CA VAL A 113 -8.41 5.37 -11.65
C VAL A 113 -8.41 4.11 -10.79
N PHE A 114 -7.53 4.08 -9.79
CA PHE A 114 -7.42 3.00 -8.81
C PHE A 114 -7.99 3.45 -7.47
N LYS A 115 -9.16 2.94 -7.12
CA LYS A 115 -9.78 3.24 -5.83
C LYS A 115 -8.90 2.77 -4.66
N SER A 116 -8.57 3.68 -3.76
CA SER A 116 -7.75 3.42 -2.59
C SER A 116 -8.50 2.67 -1.48
N ILE A 117 -7.76 2.09 -0.55
CA ILE A 117 -8.34 1.48 0.65
C ILE A 117 -9.07 2.51 1.52
N MET A 118 -8.61 3.78 1.53
CA MET A 118 -9.24 4.84 2.30
C MET A 118 -10.60 5.23 1.70
N GLU A 119 -10.71 5.36 0.39
CA GLU A 119 -11.97 5.60 -0.31
C GLU A 119 -12.95 4.45 -0.11
N ARG A 120 -12.48 3.20 -0.18
CA ARG A 120 -13.31 2.02 0.11
C ARG A 120 -13.82 2.01 1.55
N ALA A 121 -12.95 2.34 2.51
CA ALA A 121 -13.33 2.43 3.91
C ALA A 121 -14.41 3.51 4.12
N LYS A 122 -14.28 4.66 3.45
CA LYS A 122 -15.26 5.73 3.50
C LYS A 122 -16.63 5.29 2.95
N GLU A 123 -16.65 4.58 1.82
CA GLU A 123 -17.88 4.00 1.24
C GLU A 123 -18.58 3.02 2.18
N GLU A 124 -17.79 2.27 2.96
CA GLU A 124 -18.29 1.32 3.96
C GLU A 124 -18.69 2.02 5.30
N GLY A 125 -18.65 3.34 5.35
CA GLY A 125 -19.06 4.15 6.50
C GLY A 125 -18.02 4.28 7.61
N TYR A 126 -16.76 3.93 7.35
CA TYR A 126 -15.67 4.18 8.30
C TYR A 126 -15.24 5.64 8.27
N GLN A 127 -14.82 6.15 9.43
CA GLN A 127 -14.10 7.41 9.50
C GLN A 127 -12.65 7.20 9.06
N THR A 128 -12.11 8.20 8.36
CA THR A 128 -10.78 8.13 7.76
C THR A 128 -9.90 9.27 8.25
N GLY A 129 -8.60 9.02 8.31
CA GLY A 129 -7.66 10.03 8.77
C GLY A 129 -6.27 9.89 8.17
N LEU A 130 -5.61 11.03 8.03
CA LEU A 130 -4.22 11.15 7.58
C LEU A 130 -3.40 11.90 8.62
N VAL A 131 -2.28 11.32 9.03
CA VAL A 131 -1.31 11.97 9.93
C VAL A 131 0.07 11.82 9.29
N VAL A 132 0.68 12.93 8.90
CA VAL A 132 1.93 12.94 8.13
C VAL A 132 2.93 13.97 8.65
N THR A 133 4.20 13.68 8.45
CA THR A 133 5.31 14.58 8.80
C THR A 133 5.69 15.55 7.68
N VAL A 134 5.00 15.43 6.53
CA VAL A 134 5.16 16.28 5.34
C VAL A 134 3.89 17.12 5.11
N TYR A 135 3.75 17.74 3.95
CA TYR A 135 2.49 18.39 3.56
C TYR A 135 1.46 17.36 3.08
N LEU A 136 0.17 17.63 3.30
CA LEU A 136 -0.94 16.73 2.98
C LEU A 136 -1.03 16.41 1.47
N GLN A 137 -0.58 17.30 0.61
CA GLN A 137 -0.52 17.11 -0.85
C GLN A 137 0.70 16.29 -1.31
N HIS A 138 1.59 15.89 -0.38
CA HIS A 138 2.73 15.04 -0.74
C HIS A 138 2.27 13.69 -1.28
N ALA A 139 3.11 13.07 -2.10
CA ALA A 139 2.75 11.85 -2.83
C ALA A 139 2.27 10.72 -1.94
N THR A 140 2.89 10.50 -0.78
CA THR A 140 2.53 9.38 0.10
C THR A 140 1.11 9.50 0.66
N PRO A 141 0.69 10.62 1.30
CA PRO A 141 -0.71 10.78 1.67
C PRO A 141 -1.62 10.95 0.45
N GLY A 142 -1.18 11.69 -0.59
CA GLY A 142 -1.94 11.93 -1.81
C GLY A 142 -2.40 10.63 -2.51
N ALA A 143 -1.60 9.59 -2.48
CA ALA A 143 -1.96 8.29 -3.07
C ALA A 143 -3.19 7.62 -2.44
N PHE A 144 -3.64 8.09 -1.28
CA PHE A 144 -4.82 7.54 -0.60
C PHE A 144 -6.13 8.27 -0.93
N PHE A 145 -6.06 9.45 -1.58
CA PHE A 145 -7.25 10.24 -1.90
C PHE A 145 -7.20 10.93 -3.28
N ALA A 146 -6.04 10.99 -3.93
CA ALA A 146 -5.88 11.72 -5.18
C ALA A 146 -5.60 10.79 -6.37
N HIS A 147 -6.08 11.22 -7.54
CA HIS A 147 -5.92 10.53 -8.82
C HIS A 147 -5.40 11.53 -9.85
N VAL A 148 -4.07 11.59 -9.98
CA VAL A 148 -3.40 12.53 -10.89
C VAL A 148 -2.24 11.87 -11.62
N PRO A 149 -1.96 12.28 -12.87
CA PRO A 149 -0.84 11.74 -13.65
C PRO A 149 0.52 12.18 -13.09
N SER A 150 0.55 13.22 -12.27
CA SER A 150 1.79 13.76 -11.69
C SER A 150 1.61 14.17 -10.24
N ARG A 151 2.49 13.68 -9.38
CA ARG A 151 2.60 14.11 -7.98
C ARG A 151 2.94 15.60 -7.82
N GLY A 152 3.34 16.25 -8.92
CA GLY A 152 3.62 17.69 -8.98
C GLY A 152 2.37 18.55 -9.17
N ASP A 153 1.22 17.96 -9.48
CA ASP A 153 -0.04 18.67 -9.73
C ASP A 153 -0.72 19.07 -8.41
N LEU A 154 0.01 19.87 -7.61
CA LEU A 154 -0.36 20.18 -6.22
C LEU A 154 -1.71 20.89 -6.08
N ASP A 155 -2.09 21.69 -7.08
CA ASP A 155 -3.39 22.38 -7.10
C ASP A 155 -4.52 21.36 -7.21
N VAL A 156 -4.43 20.43 -8.18
CA VAL A 156 -5.43 19.37 -8.38
C VAL A 156 -5.48 18.44 -7.16
N ILE A 157 -4.32 18.08 -6.60
CA ILE A 157 -4.26 17.26 -5.38
C ILE A 157 -4.92 17.99 -4.21
N SER A 158 -4.75 19.31 -4.10
CA SER A 158 -5.40 20.12 -3.05
C SER A 158 -6.91 20.17 -3.21
N GLU A 159 -7.41 20.31 -4.44
CA GLU A 159 -8.86 20.23 -4.74
C GLU A 159 -9.42 18.87 -4.36
N GLN A 160 -8.78 17.79 -4.81
CA GLN A 160 -9.21 16.42 -4.50
C GLN A 160 -9.11 16.11 -3.01
N PHE A 161 -8.15 16.70 -2.28
CA PHE A 161 -8.09 16.57 -0.82
C PHE A 161 -9.36 17.13 -0.15
N VAL A 162 -9.78 18.33 -0.54
CA VAL A 162 -11.01 18.96 0.00
C VAL A 162 -12.25 18.12 -0.32
N GLU A 163 -12.29 17.51 -1.51
CA GLU A 163 -13.41 16.68 -1.96
C GLU A 163 -13.41 15.26 -1.37
N SER A 164 -12.26 14.79 -0.88
CA SER A 164 -12.07 13.41 -0.43
C SER A 164 -12.94 13.01 0.77
N GLY A 165 -13.42 14.00 1.52
CA GLY A 165 -14.21 13.78 2.73
C GLY A 165 -13.40 13.10 3.85
N VAL A 166 -12.08 13.25 3.89
CA VAL A 166 -11.22 12.79 5.00
C VAL A 166 -11.66 13.47 6.28
N ASP A 167 -11.93 12.68 7.32
CA ASP A 167 -12.51 13.19 8.57
C ASP A 167 -11.46 13.87 9.47
N VAL A 168 -10.21 13.42 9.43
CA VAL A 168 -9.11 13.99 10.21
C VAL A 168 -7.85 14.08 9.35
N ALA A 169 -7.23 15.25 9.30
CA ALA A 169 -5.96 15.43 8.60
C ALA A 169 -4.99 16.28 9.44
N LEU A 170 -3.84 15.72 9.75
CA LEU A 170 -2.76 16.38 10.48
C LEU A 170 -1.48 16.34 9.65
N GLY A 171 -0.97 17.50 9.26
CA GLY A 171 0.23 17.63 8.41
C GLY A 171 0.52 19.07 8.04
N GLY A 172 1.56 19.25 7.22
CA GLY A 172 1.89 20.54 6.62
C GLY A 172 1.02 20.84 5.40
N GLY A 173 1.36 21.92 4.66
CA GLY A 173 0.75 22.23 3.36
C GLY A 173 -0.40 23.22 3.39
N LYS A 174 -0.63 23.90 4.51
CA LYS A 174 -1.67 24.94 4.62
C LYS A 174 -1.63 25.97 3.48
N LYS A 175 -0.42 26.37 3.03
CA LYS A 175 -0.26 27.33 1.94
C LYS A 175 -0.96 26.91 0.65
N PHE A 176 -0.91 25.63 0.27
CA PHE A 176 -1.55 25.12 -0.95
C PHE A 176 -3.08 25.17 -0.88
N LEU A 177 -3.63 25.09 0.33
CA LEU A 177 -5.08 25.24 0.57
C LEU A 177 -5.51 26.71 0.64
N GLN A 178 -4.60 27.61 1.01
CA GLN A 178 -4.85 29.06 1.04
C GLN A 178 -4.68 29.72 -0.33
N GLU A 179 -3.69 29.27 -1.11
CA GLU A 179 -3.37 29.77 -2.45
C GLU A 179 -4.25 29.12 -3.51
N GLY A 180 -4.59 27.81 -3.35
CA GLY A 180 -5.51 27.11 -4.23
C GLY A 180 -6.92 27.66 -4.14
N GLN A 181 -7.61 27.72 -5.29
CA GLN A 181 -8.95 28.31 -5.36
C GLN A 181 -9.94 27.35 -6.02
N LYS A 182 -11.16 27.35 -5.49
CA LYS A 182 -12.31 26.71 -6.10
C LYS A 182 -13.46 27.71 -6.09
N ASP A 183 -14.06 27.96 -7.24
CA ASP A 183 -15.16 28.94 -7.41
C ASP A 183 -14.79 30.36 -6.90
N GLY A 184 -13.51 30.74 -7.05
CA GLY A 184 -12.99 32.05 -6.63
C GLY A 184 -12.81 32.21 -5.12
N LYS A 185 -12.83 31.10 -4.36
CA LYS A 185 -12.59 31.09 -2.90
C LYS A 185 -11.40 30.18 -2.57
N PRO A 186 -10.62 30.51 -1.53
CA PRO A 186 -9.58 29.61 -1.04
C PRO A 186 -10.11 28.25 -0.67
N LEU A 187 -9.41 27.19 -1.07
CA LEU A 187 -9.81 25.79 -0.76
C LEU A 187 -9.96 25.54 0.74
N ILE A 188 -9.17 26.24 1.57
CA ILE A 188 -9.24 26.09 3.03
C ILE A 188 -10.61 26.48 3.60
N ASP A 189 -11.36 27.33 2.91
CA ASP A 189 -12.70 27.74 3.38
C ASP A 189 -13.74 26.63 3.22
N ALA A 190 -13.51 25.66 2.36
CA ALA A 190 -14.37 24.49 2.20
C ALA A 190 -14.15 23.41 3.29
N LEU A 191 -13.11 23.55 4.11
CA LEU A 191 -12.79 22.63 5.21
C LEU A 191 -13.37 23.07 6.58
N LYS A 192 -14.19 24.12 6.60
CA LYS A 192 -14.81 24.67 7.83
C LYS A 192 -16.17 24.06 8.11
#